data_c9c13feac541f034175796fd4cdacc1c
#
_entry.id   c9c13feac541f034175796fd4cdacc1c
#
_cell.length_a   1.000
_cell.length_b   1.000
_cell.length_c   1.000
_cell.angle_alpha   90.00
_cell.angle_beta   90.00
_cell.angle_gamma   90.00
#
_symmetry.space_group_name_H-M   'P 1'
#
loop_
_entity.id
_entity.type
_entity.pdbx_description
1 polymer ?
#
loop_
_entity_poly.entity_id
_entity_poly.type
_entity_poly.pdbx_seq_one_letter_code
_entity_poly.pdbx_strand_id
1 'polypeptide(L)'
;FASQRGLVERFDATIGAGSLLMPFGGKNQATPEQAMAAKLPVLPGEQTDAASVMAWGCDPDLLSADPFEGAKMSVVSSMAKIVAAGADYRKAYLTLQEFFEKLRNEPQRWGKPFEALLGALDAQLHLGAAAIGGKDSMSGTFLDKDVPPTVISFAIAPLKAEEVISNEFKQAGHPVYYFGVEDGSYEALKDTWERFHALCQAGKVAAAWAVDAGGVPE
;
A
#
# COMPACT_ATOMS: atom_id res chain seq x y z
N PHE A 1 -5.06 22.73 -2.12
CA PHE A 1 -5.59 21.35 -2.09
C PHE A 1 -6.78 21.26 -3.03
N ALA A 2 -6.84 20.19 -3.83
CA ALA A 2 -7.94 19.90 -4.74
C ALA A 2 -8.31 18.41 -4.63
N SER A 3 -9.61 18.10 -4.69
CA SER A 3 -10.07 16.71 -4.71
C SER A 3 -9.58 16.01 -5.98
N GLN A 4 -9.00 14.82 -5.83
CA GLN A 4 -8.58 13.96 -6.92
C GLN A 4 -9.71 13.03 -7.40
N ARG A 5 -10.88 13.09 -6.78
CA ARG A 5 -12.01 12.21 -7.06
C ARG A 5 -12.41 12.17 -8.53
N GLY A 6 -12.46 13.32 -9.17
CA GLY A 6 -12.82 13.39 -10.60
C GLY A 6 -11.82 12.71 -11.54
N LEU A 7 -10.53 12.61 -11.15
CA LEU A 7 -9.54 11.83 -11.87
C LEU A 7 -9.73 10.33 -11.62
N VAL A 8 -9.90 9.95 -10.36
CA VAL A 8 -10.09 8.53 -9.97
C VAL A 8 -11.34 7.94 -10.62
N GLU A 9 -12.46 8.67 -10.67
CA GLU A 9 -13.72 8.22 -11.28
C GLU A 9 -13.64 8.04 -12.80
N ARG A 10 -12.59 8.55 -13.44
CA ARG A 10 -12.36 8.38 -14.89
C ARG A 10 -11.55 7.14 -15.24
N PHE A 11 -10.93 6.49 -14.25
CA PHE A 11 -10.20 5.24 -14.49
C PHE A 11 -11.15 4.06 -14.60
N ASP A 12 -10.73 3.05 -15.37
CA ASP A 12 -11.51 1.87 -15.71
C ASP A 12 -11.61 0.87 -14.55
N ALA A 13 -12.10 1.32 -13.40
CA ALA A 13 -12.17 0.51 -12.18
C ALA A 13 -13.10 -0.72 -12.29
N THR A 14 -13.98 -0.75 -13.27
CA THR A 14 -14.97 -1.82 -13.48
C THR A 14 -14.68 -2.70 -14.69
N ILE A 15 -13.63 -2.42 -15.43
CA ILE A 15 -13.29 -3.20 -16.65
C ILE A 15 -13.03 -4.66 -16.27
N GLY A 16 -13.61 -5.57 -17.06
CA GLY A 16 -13.54 -7.00 -16.82
C GLY A 16 -14.50 -7.52 -15.74
N ALA A 17 -15.25 -6.64 -15.06
CA ALA A 17 -16.21 -6.96 -14.00
C ALA A 17 -15.65 -7.82 -12.84
N GLY A 18 -14.33 -7.78 -12.64
CA GLY A 18 -13.62 -8.53 -11.59
C GLY A 18 -13.37 -7.73 -10.31
N SER A 19 -13.65 -6.42 -10.30
CA SER A 19 -13.34 -5.56 -9.15
C SER A 19 -14.16 -5.94 -7.92
N LEU A 20 -13.46 -6.13 -6.80
CA LEU A 20 -14.03 -6.42 -5.47
C LEU A 20 -14.04 -5.16 -4.59
N LEU A 21 -12.98 -4.35 -4.68
CA LEU A 21 -12.93 -3.03 -4.07
C LEU A 21 -12.90 -1.99 -5.18
N MET A 22 -13.86 -1.09 -5.13
CA MET A 22 -13.95 0.08 -6.02
C MET A 22 -13.17 1.23 -5.40
N PRO A 23 -12.72 2.23 -6.18
CA PRO A 23 -11.99 3.39 -5.62
C PRO A 23 -12.72 4.12 -4.51
N PHE A 24 -14.05 4.07 -4.52
CA PHE A 24 -14.92 4.57 -3.45
C PHE A 24 -15.94 3.49 -3.08
N GLY A 25 -15.88 3.03 -1.85
CA GLY A 25 -16.74 1.99 -1.31
C GLY A 25 -17.93 2.54 -0.51
N GLY A 26 -18.62 1.62 0.13
CA GLY A 26 -19.81 1.89 0.94
C GLY A 26 -21.09 2.12 0.12
N LYS A 27 -22.21 2.18 0.83
CA LYS A 27 -23.55 2.33 0.24
C LYS A 27 -23.66 3.57 -0.67
N ASN A 28 -22.98 4.64 -0.32
CA ASN A 28 -23.03 5.91 -1.04
C ASN A 28 -21.86 6.09 -2.01
N GLN A 29 -20.97 5.10 -2.14
CA GLN A 29 -19.74 5.19 -2.93
C GLN A 29 -18.94 6.47 -2.64
N ALA A 30 -18.74 6.75 -1.35
CA ALA A 30 -18.12 7.97 -0.87
C ALA A 30 -16.87 7.72 0.01
N THR A 31 -16.67 6.48 0.47
CA THR A 31 -15.52 6.11 1.30
C THR A 31 -14.35 5.71 0.41
N PRO A 32 -13.24 6.47 0.41
CA PRO A 32 -12.04 6.09 -0.35
C PRO A 32 -11.50 4.74 0.13
N GLU A 33 -11.13 3.85 -0.78
CA GLU A 33 -10.47 2.58 -0.47
C GLU A 33 -8.95 2.75 -0.50
N GLN A 34 -8.26 2.07 0.43
CA GLN A 34 -6.79 2.10 0.50
C GLN A 34 -6.13 1.04 -0.40
N ALA A 35 -6.90 0.07 -0.86
CA ALA A 35 -6.42 -1.02 -1.69
C ALA A 35 -7.32 -1.23 -2.90
N MET A 36 -6.74 -1.76 -3.95
CA MET A 36 -7.47 -2.32 -5.08
C MET A 36 -7.54 -3.83 -4.91
N ALA A 37 -8.72 -4.43 -5.05
CA ALA A 37 -8.87 -5.88 -5.08
C ALA A 37 -9.73 -6.28 -6.27
N ALA A 38 -9.29 -7.34 -6.98
CA ALA A 38 -10.01 -7.86 -8.13
C ALA A 38 -9.82 -9.38 -8.25
N LYS A 39 -10.83 -10.06 -8.77
CA LYS A 39 -10.73 -11.46 -9.16
C LYS A 39 -9.72 -11.63 -10.29
N LEU A 40 -8.99 -12.73 -10.27
CA LEU A 40 -8.09 -13.07 -11.36
C LEU A 40 -8.90 -13.34 -12.64
N PRO A 41 -8.42 -12.85 -13.81
CA PRO A 41 -9.11 -13.10 -15.07
C PRO A 41 -9.06 -14.58 -15.42
N VAL A 42 -10.19 -15.10 -15.89
CA VAL A 42 -10.36 -16.47 -16.39
C VAL A 42 -10.99 -16.46 -17.79
N LEU A 43 -11.00 -17.58 -18.45
CA LEU A 43 -11.59 -17.68 -19.80
C LEU A 43 -13.11 -17.45 -19.77
N PRO A 44 -13.72 -16.98 -20.87
CA PRO A 44 -15.17 -16.81 -20.94
C PRO A 44 -15.93 -18.08 -20.59
N GLY A 45 -16.86 -17.97 -19.64
CA GLY A 45 -17.65 -19.09 -19.12
C GLY A 45 -17.05 -19.78 -17.87
N GLU A 46 -15.82 -19.49 -17.51
CA GLU A 46 -15.21 -19.96 -16.26
C GLU A 46 -15.50 -18.99 -15.11
N GLN A 47 -15.40 -19.49 -13.89
CA GLN A 47 -15.53 -18.71 -12.67
C GLN A 47 -14.34 -18.97 -11.76
N THR A 48 -13.97 -17.96 -10.98
CA THR A 48 -12.94 -18.06 -9.96
C THR A 48 -13.32 -17.29 -8.70
N ASP A 49 -12.88 -17.76 -7.56
CA ASP A 49 -12.85 -17.03 -6.30
C ASP A 49 -11.44 -16.52 -5.96
N ALA A 50 -10.45 -16.90 -6.75
CA ALA A 50 -9.10 -16.38 -6.62
C ALA A 50 -9.06 -14.90 -6.98
N ALA A 51 -8.43 -14.12 -6.13
CA ALA A 51 -8.29 -12.67 -6.27
C ALA A 51 -6.87 -12.21 -5.92
N SER A 52 -6.55 -11.00 -6.30
CA SER A 52 -5.39 -10.28 -5.82
C SER A 52 -5.81 -8.98 -5.15
N VAL A 53 -5.05 -8.57 -4.15
CA VAL A 53 -5.16 -7.25 -3.54
C VAL A 53 -3.84 -6.53 -3.70
N MET A 54 -3.89 -5.24 -4.02
CA MET A 54 -2.73 -4.38 -4.16
C MET A 54 -2.97 -3.04 -3.47
N ALA A 55 -1.95 -2.54 -2.77
CA ALA A 55 -1.95 -1.20 -2.20
C ALA A 55 -0.59 -0.54 -2.37
N TRP A 56 -0.54 0.77 -2.21
CA TRP A 56 0.69 1.54 -2.31
C TRP A 56 1.00 2.29 -1.01
N GLY A 57 2.29 2.56 -0.81
CA GLY A 57 2.80 3.41 0.27
C GLY A 57 3.85 4.38 -0.26
N CYS A 58 3.79 5.61 0.20
CA CYS A 58 4.77 6.65 -0.08
C CYS A 58 4.54 7.82 0.89
N ASP A 59 5.63 8.30 1.50
CA ASP A 59 5.64 9.53 2.27
C ASP A 59 6.73 10.45 1.70
N PRO A 60 6.39 11.40 0.81
CA PRO A 60 7.37 12.27 0.17
C PRO A 60 8.02 13.26 1.14
N ASP A 61 7.38 13.62 2.24
CA ASP A 61 7.96 14.51 3.24
C ASP A 61 9.03 13.78 4.05
N LEU A 62 8.73 12.55 4.49
CA LEU A 62 9.72 11.70 5.16
C LEU A 62 10.87 11.32 4.23
N LEU A 63 10.59 10.96 2.97
CA LEU A 63 11.63 10.68 1.96
C LEU A 63 12.53 11.88 1.71
N SER A 64 12.01 13.10 1.78
CA SER A 64 12.80 14.31 1.63
C SER A 64 13.68 14.61 2.85
N ALA A 65 13.22 14.27 4.04
CA ALA A 65 13.95 14.44 5.30
C ALA A 65 14.99 13.35 5.53
N ASP A 66 14.63 12.10 5.25
CA ASP A 66 15.44 10.90 5.43
C ASP A 66 15.04 9.84 4.37
N PRO A 67 15.80 9.71 3.27
CA PRO A 67 15.47 8.77 2.21
C PRO A 67 15.44 7.30 2.67
N PHE A 68 16.27 6.91 3.64
CA PHE A 68 16.29 5.56 4.20
C PHE A 68 14.98 5.25 4.94
N GLU A 69 14.63 6.07 5.94
CA GLU A 69 13.39 5.87 6.72
C GLU A 69 12.15 6.05 5.84
N GLY A 70 12.15 7.01 4.91
CA GLY A 70 11.03 7.23 4.00
C GLY A 70 10.76 6.04 3.08
N ALA A 71 11.79 5.43 2.51
CA ALA A 71 11.63 4.25 1.66
C ALA A 71 11.22 3.01 2.46
N LYS A 72 11.79 2.82 3.65
CA LYS A 72 11.39 1.80 4.61
C LYS A 72 9.89 1.93 4.96
N MET A 73 9.44 3.13 5.31
CA MET A 73 8.03 3.38 5.64
C MET A 73 7.11 3.23 4.42
N SER A 74 7.58 3.52 3.21
CA SER A 74 6.81 3.25 1.99
C SER A 74 6.49 1.76 1.84
N VAL A 75 7.46 0.88 2.13
CA VAL A 75 7.24 -0.58 2.14
C VAL A 75 6.27 -0.97 3.25
N VAL A 76 6.49 -0.51 4.48
CA VAL A 76 5.63 -0.84 5.64
C VAL A 76 4.19 -0.39 5.38
N SER A 77 3.97 0.83 4.88
CA SER A 77 2.64 1.36 4.59
C SER A 77 1.90 0.55 3.53
N SER A 78 2.56 0.21 2.41
CA SER A 78 1.93 -0.62 1.38
C SER A 78 1.52 -2.00 1.90
N MET A 79 2.37 -2.61 2.73
CA MET A 79 2.10 -3.91 3.37
C MET A 79 0.96 -3.83 4.39
N ALA A 80 0.95 -2.80 5.24
CA ALA A 80 -0.12 -2.58 6.22
C ALA A 80 -1.50 -2.45 5.56
N LYS A 81 -1.57 -1.74 4.42
CA LYS A 81 -2.81 -1.55 3.66
C LYS A 81 -3.36 -2.84 3.06
N ILE A 82 -2.52 -3.72 2.50
CA ILE A 82 -3.00 -5.03 2.03
C ILE A 82 -3.44 -5.94 3.18
N VAL A 83 -2.78 -5.85 4.34
CA VAL A 83 -3.19 -6.58 5.55
C VAL A 83 -4.55 -6.07 6.03
N ALA A 84 -4.77 -4.76 6.09
CA ALA A 84 -6.06 -4.17 6.42
C ALA A 84 -7.17 -4.64 5.46
N ALA A 85 -6.84 -4.84 4.18
CA ALA A 85 -7.75 -5.39 3.17
C ALA A 85 -7.94 -6.93 3.24
N GLY A 86 -7.38 -7.60 4.26
CA GLY A 86 -7.60 -9.03 4.52
C GLY A 86 -6.46 -9.97 4.11
N ALA A 87 -5.42 -9.47 3.44
CA ALA A 87 -4.34 -10.31 2.95
C ALA A 87 -3.39 -10.83 4.04
N ASP A 88 -2.78 -11.98 3.76
CA ASP A 88 -1.65 -12.51 4.50
C ASP A 88 -0.35 -11.86 3.99
N TYR A 89 0.30 -11.02 4.80
CA TYR A 89 1.53 -10.32 4.43
C TYR A 89 2.66 -11.27 3.99
N ARG A 90 2.68 -12.52 4.50
CA ARG A 90 3.69 -13.53 4.18
C ARG A 90 3.62 -14.03 2.73
N LYS A 91 2.52 -13.73 2.04
CA LYS A 91 2.29 -14.04 0.62
C LYS A 91 2.52 -12.83 -0.28
N ALA A 92 2.95 -11.71 0.29
CA ALA A 92 3.12 -10.48 -0.45
C ALA A 92 4.43 -10.47 -1.26
N TYR A 93 4.33 -9.83 -2.43
CA TYR A 93 5.46 -9.38 -3.23
C TYR A 93 5.37 -7.88 -3.43
N LEU A 94 6.50 -7.26 -3.76
CA LEU A 94 6.59 -5.82 -3.95
C LEU A 94 6.99 -5.47 -5.37
N THR A 95 6.56 -4.30 -5.83
CA THR A 95 7.20 -3.57 -6.92
C THR A 95 7.52 -2.16 -6.45
N LEU A 96 8.68 -1.64 -6.84
CA LEU A 96 9.14 -0.33 -6.41
C LEU A 96 9.19 0.63 -7.60
N GLN A 97 8.68 1.83 -7.42
CA GLN A 97 8.78 2.92 -8.38
C GLN A 97 9.59 4.05 -7.76
N GLU A 98 10.74 4.35 -8.34
CA GLU A 98 11.63 5.40 -7.87
C GLU A 98 11.66 6.57 -8.84
N PHE A 99 11.70 7.79 -8.29
CA PHE A 99 11.84 9.01 -9.07
C PHE A 99 12.65 10.05 -8.28
N PHE A 100 13.82 10.39 -8.82
CA PHE A 100 14.77 11.34 -8.22
C PHE A 100 15.19 12.40 -9.22
N GLU A 101 15.77 13.47 -8.71
CA GLU A 101 16.39 14.51 -9.52
C GLU A 101 17.56 13.99 -10.37
N LYS A 102 17.98 14.75 -11.37
CA LYS A 102 19.18 14.44 -12.15
C LYS A 102 20.40 14.38 -11.24
N LEU A 103 21.09 13.25 -11.25
CA LEU A 103 22.21 12.97 -10.33
C LEU A 103 23.45 13.81 -10.61
N ARG A 104 23.70 14.16 -11.89
CA ARG A 104 24.87 14.93 -12.32
C ARG A 104 26.16 14.29 -11.79
N ASN A 105 27.22 15.09 -11.62
CA ASN A 105 28.49 14.69 -10.96
C ASN A 105 28.51 15.16 -9.50
N GLU A 106 27.41 14.99 -8.79
CA GLU A 106 27.20 15.47 -7.43
C GLU A 106 26.96 14.28 -6.48
N PRO A 107 27.95 13.86 -5.66
CA PRO A 107 27.82 12.66 -4.81
C PRO A 107 26.58 12.67 -3.91
N GLN A 108 26.17 13.83 -3.39
CA GLN A 108 25.00 13.97 -2.54
C GLN A 108 23.71 13.59 -3.26
N ARG A 109 23.62 13.85 -4.58
CA ARG A 109 22.46 13.47 -5.39
C ARG A 109 22.42 11.96 -5.63
N TRP A 110 23.58 11.32 -5.74
CA TRP A 110 23.70 9.85 -5.84
C TRP A 110 23.40 9.17 -4.51
N GLY A 111 23.69 9.81 -3.38
CA GLY A 111 23.42 9.30 -2.05
C GLY A 111 21.94 9.05 -1.80
N LYS A 112 21.05 9.95 -2.21
CA LYS A 112 19.61 9.86 -1.96
C LYS A 112 18.96 8.56 -2.48
N PRO A 113 19.05 8.22 -3.79
CA PRO A 113 18.48 6.96 -4.26
C PRO A 113 19.17 5.74 -3.63
N PHE A 114 20.47 5.83 -3.31
CA PHE A 114 21.17 4.74 -2.65
C PHE A 114 20.67 4.53 -1.21
N GLU A 115 20.50 5.58 -0.43
CA GLU A 115 19.89 5.51 0.92
C GLU A 115 18.47 4.96 0.87
N ALA A 116 17.65 5.44 -0.07
CA ALA A 116 16.29 4.96 -0.26
C ALA A 116 16.26 3.46 -0.60
N LEU A 117 17.14 3.01 -1.50
CA LEU A 117 17.28 1.59 -1.83
C LEU A 117 17.64 0.74 -0.61
N LEU A 118 18.56 1.22 0.23
CA LEU A 118 18.93 0.53 1.47
C LEU A 118 17.78 0.45 2.46
N GLY A 119 16.99 1.51 2.62
CA GLY A 119 15.81 1.51 3.48
C GLY A 119 14.73 0.54 2.99
N ALA A 120 14.46 0.53 1.68
CA ALA A 120 13.54 -0.43 1.08
C ALA A 120 14.05 -1.88 1.22
N LEU A 121 15.35 -2.11 1.10
CA LEU A 121 15.97 -3.43 1.29
C LEU A 121 15.86 -3.89 2.75
N ASP A 122 16.12 -3.00 3.71
CA ASP A 122 15.97 -3.29 5.15
C ASP A 122 14.56 -3.81 5.46
N ALA A 123 13.53 -3.09 5.00
CA ALA A 123 12.15 -3.51 5.19
C ALA A 123 11.85 -4.87 4.52
N GLN A 124 12.33 -5.09 3.30
CA GLN A 124 12.15 -6.36 2.58
C GLN A 124 12.74 -7.55 3.34
N LEU A 125 13.97 -7.39 3.84
CA LEU A 125 14.67 -8.46 4.58
C LEU A 125 13.96 -8.81 5.89
N HIS A 126 13.51 -7.81 6.63
CA HIS A 126 12.84 -8.03 7.92
C HIS A 126 11.40 -8.54 7.77
N LEU A 127 10.67 -8.06 6.77
CA LEU A 127 9.28 -8.48 6.51
C LEU A 127 9.19 -9.77 5.67
N GLY A 128 10.27 -10.19 5.05
CA GLY A 128 10.29 -11.36 4.18
C GLY A 128 9.54 -11.16 2.86
N ALA A 129 9.38 -9.91 2.41
CA ALA A 129 8.67 -9.57 1.17
C ALA A 129 9.65 -9.15 0.08
N ALA A 130 9.70 -9.90 -1.03
CA ALA A 130 10.62 -9.63 -2.11
C ALA A 130 10.05 -8.63 -3.12
N ALA A 131 10.86 -7.65 -3.53
CA ALA A 131 10.57 -6.87 -4.72
C ALA A 131 10.86 -7.72 -5.97
N ILE A 132 9.82 -7.95 -6.76
CA ILE A 132 9.88 -8.78 -7.99
C ILE A 132 10.01 -7.95 -9.26
N GLY A 133 9.96 -6.64 -9.15
CA GLY A 133 10.10 -5.72 -10.25
C GLY A 133 10.04 -4.28 -9.78
N GLY A 134 10.12 -3.39 -10.74
CA GLY A 134 10.06 -1.96 -10.46
C GLY A 134 10.63 -1.16 -11.61
N LYS A 135 10.74 0.13 -11.38
CA LYS A 135 11.31 1.07 -12.34
C LYS A 135 11.90 2.25 -11.58
N ASP A 136 13.06 2.65 -11.95
CA ASP A 136 13.73 3.85 -11.44
C ASP A 136 13.89 4.92 -12.53
N SER A 137 13.99 6.16 -12.10
CA SER A 137 14.31 7.29 -12.96
C SER A 137 14.98 8.40 -12.17
N MET A 138 16.13 8.84 -12.66
CA MET A 138 16.91 9.96 -12.14
C MET A 138 16.88 11.15 -13.13
N SER A 139 15.66 11.47 -13.59
CA SER A 139 15.44 12.54 -14.59
C SER A 139 14.57 13.67 -14.09
N GLY A 140 14.24 13.69 -12.80
CA GLY A 140 13.29 14.59 -12.18
C GLY A 140 13.80 16.01 -11.92
N THR A 141 14.49 16.60 -12.90
CA THR A 141 14.94 18.01 -12.84
C THR A 141 14.41 18.78 -14.04
N PHE A 142 13.71 19.86 -13.80
CA PHE A 142 13.28 20.82 -14.83
C PHE A 142 13.79 22.22 -14.48
N LEU A 143 14.70 22.73 -15.32
CA LEU A 143 15.44 23.97 -15.08
C LEU A 143 16.20 23.92 -13.75
N ASP A 144 15.78 24.73 -12.78
CA ASP A 144 16.32 24.86 -11.43
C ASP A 144 15.50 24.10 -10.36
N LYS A 145 14.43 23.41 -10.78
CA LYS A 145 13.53 22.68 -9.88
C LYS A 145 13.81 21.19 -9.94
N ASP A 146 14.07 20.63 -8.79
CA ASP A 146 14.22 19.19 -8.59
C ASP A 146 12.92 18.60 -8.04
N VAL A 147 12.56 17.38 -8.49
CA VAL A 147 11.50 16.59 -7.87
C VAL A 147 11.95 16.19 -6.47
N PRO A 148 11.06 16.16 -5.46
CA PRO A 148 11.40 15.57 -4.18
C PRO A 148 11.72 14.07 -4.35
N PRO A 149 12.61 13.51 -3.51
CA PRO A 149 12.85 12.08 -3.46
C PRO A 149 11.55 11.30 -3.38
N THR A 150 11.37 10.33 -4.27
CA THR A 150 10.12 9.57 -4.35
C THR A 150 10.43 8.09 -4.49
N VAL A 151 9.93 7.29 -3.55
CA VAL A 151 9.87 5.84 -3.63
C VAL A 151 8.45 5.41 -3.30
N ILE A 152 7.77 4.84 -4.27
CA ILE A 152 6.45 4.25 -4.09
C ILE A 152 6.61 2.74 -4.03
N SER A 153 6.22 2.14 -2.92
CA SER A 153 6.10 0.68 -2.81
C SER A 153 4.69 0.27 -3.16
N PHE A 154 4.54 -0.71 -4.03
CA PHE A 154 3.29 -1.41 -4.28
C PHE A 154 3.42 -2.82 -3.71
N ALA A 155 2.59 -3.16 -2.72
CA ALA A 155 2.48 -4.51 -2.20
C ALA A 155 1.31 -5.21 -2.89
N ILE A 156 1.52 -6.46 -3.33
CA ILE A 156 0.49 -7.31 -3.93
C ILE A 156 0.48 -8.67 -3.26
N ALA A 157 -0.71 -9.20 -2.95
CA ALA A 157 -0.87 -10.54 -2.41
C ALA A 157 -2.09 -11.24 -3.00
N PRO A 158 -2.02 -12.58 -3.20
CA PRO A 158 -3.19 -13.39 -3.54
C PRO A 158 -4.05 -13.65 -2.31
N LEU A 159 -5.36 -13.71 -2.51
CA LEU A 159 -6.35 -14.11 -1.51
C LEU A 159 -7.61 -14.62 -2.23
N LYS A 160 -8.59 -15.09 -1.46
CA LYS A 160 -9.91 -15.39 -2.02
C LYS A 160 -10.81 -14.15 -2.01
N ALA A 161 -11.75 -14.07 -2.94
CA ALA A 161 -12.68 -12.96 -3.05
C ALA A 161 -13.48 -12.73 -1.74
N GLU A 162 -13.84 -13.78 -1.03
CA GLU A 162 -14.56 -13.74 0.25
C GLU A 162 -13.72 -13.24 1.43
N GLU A 163 -12.40 -13.23 1.30
CA GLU A 163 -11.47 -12.77 2.34
C GLU A 163 -11.21 -11.26 2.28
N VAL A 164 -11.67 -10.60 1.20
CA VAL A 164 -11.45 -9.16 1.00
C VAL A 164 -12.27 -8.36 1.99
N ILE A 165 -11.60 -7.47 2.71
CA ILE A 165 -12.19 -6.55 3.69
C ILE A 165 -12.14 -5.13 3.11
N SER A 166 -13.28 -4.47 3.06
CA SER A 166 -13.38 -3.05 2.72
C SER A 166 -13.37 -2.17 3.97
N ASN A 167 -13.06 -0.90 3.82
CA ASN A 167 -12.77 -0.02 4.94
C ASN A 167 -13.97 0.80 5.44
N GLU A 168 -15.07 0.85 4.73
CA GLU A 168 -16.26 1.60 5.20
C GLU A 168 -16.93 0.95 6.41
N PHE A 169 -17.45 1.74 7.34
CA PHE A 169 -18.25 1.25 8.46
C PHE A 169 -19.51 0.54 7.99
N LYS A 170 -19.75 -0.68 8.48
CA LYS A 170 -20.88 -1.53 8.07
C LYS A 170 -22.14 -1.27 8.88
N GLN A 171 -21.99 -1.04 10.19
CA GLN A 171 -23.11 -0.90 11.12
C GLN A 171 -22.77 0.02 12.29
N ALA A 172 -23.70 0.88 12.66
CA ALA A 172 -23.57 1.70 13.85
C ALA A 172 -23.53 0.84 15.13
N GLY A 173 -22.71 1.24 16.10
CA GLY A 173 -22.55 0.55 17.38
C GLY A 173 -21.52 -0.57 17.39
N HIS A 174 -20.89 -0.90 16.27
CA HIS A 174 -19.74 -1.80 16.29
C HIS A 174 -18.57 -1.17 17.04
N PRO A 175 -17.82 -1.93 17.86
CA PRO A 175 -16.63 -1.42 18.52
C PRO A 175 -15.51 -1.16 17.48
N VAL A 176 -14.72 -0.12 17.75
CA VAL A 176 -13.54 0.22 16.96
C VAL A 176 -12.31 -0.06 17.82
N TYR A 177 -11.34 -0.77 17.26
CA TYR A 177 -10.09 -1.13 17.93
C TYR A 177 -8.90 -0.55 17.17
N TYR A 178 -7.93 -0.04 17.92
CA TYR A 178 -6.64 0.38 17.40
C TYR A 178 -5.60 -0.71 17.62
N PHE A 179 -4.98 -1.15 16.54
CA PHE A 179 -3.85 -2.09 16.54
C PHE A 179 -2.57 -1.30 16.29
N GLY A 180 -1.92 -0.89 17.38
CA GLY A 180 -0.66 -0.15 17.33
C GLY A 180 0.55 -1.03 17.63
N VAL A 181 1.72 -0.57 17.19
CA VAL A 181 3.04 -1.15 17.50
C VAL A 181 3.81 -0.11 18.28
N GLU A 182 4.03 -0.35 19.59
CA GLU A 182 4.61 0.65 20.51
C GLU A 182 6.11 0.90 20.28
N ASP A 183 6.86 -0.17 19.98
CA ASP A 183 8.32 -0.11 19.85
C ASP A 183 8.83 0.09 18.42
N GLY A 184 7.93 0.09 17.44
CA GLY A 184 8.25 0.25 16.03
C GLY A 184 9.10 -0.89 15.42
N SER A 185 9.29 -2.01 16.17
CA SER A 185 10.06 -3.15 15.67
C SER A 185 9.30 -3.95 14.60
N TYR A 186 10.04 -4.54 13.69
CA TYR A 186 9.47 -5.42 12.67
C TYR A 186 8.84 -6.68 13.26
N GLU A 187 9.39 -7.18 14.38
CA GLU A 187 8.86 -8.34 15.09
C GLU A 187 7.47 -8.05 15.66
N ALA A 188 7.31 -6.93 16.36
CA ALA A 188 6.02 -6.52 16.91
C ALA A 188 5.01 -6.20 15.80
N LEU A 189 5.48 -5.63 14.68
CA LEU A 189 4.64 -5.37 13.51
C LEU A 189 4.12 -6.66 12.88
N LYS A 190 5.00 -7.65 12.66
CA LYS A 190 4.61 -8.97 12.14
C LYS A 190 3.62 -9.69 13.06
N ASP A 191 3.88 -9.70 14.37
CA ASP A 191 2.97 -10.29 15.35
C ASP A 191 1.60 -9.62 15.33
N THR A 192 1.56 -8.29 15.23
CA THR A 192 0.32 -7.53 15.09
C THR A 192 -0.45 -7.90 13.82
N TRP A 193 0.23 -7.99 12.68
CA TRP A 193 -0.38 -8.38 11.41
C TRP A 193 -0.87 -9.83 11.40
N GLU A 194 -0.14 -10.75 12.02
CA GLU A 194 -0.56 -12.16 12.15
C GLU A 194 -1.82 -12.29 13.00
N ARG A 195 -1.87 -11.61 14.15
CA ARG A 195 -3.08 -11.58 15.01
C ARG A 195 -4.26 -10.95 14.29
N PHE A 196 -4.04 -9.84 13.60
CA PHE A 196 -5.09 -9.18 12.83
C PHE A 196 -5.62 -10.09 11.71
N HIS A 197 -4.73 -10.70 10.92
CA HIS A 197 -5.10 -11.64 9.87
C HIS A 197 -5.88 -12.85 10.42
N ALA A 198 -5.51 -13.37 11.58
CA ALA A 198 -6.27 -14.44 12.23
C ALA A 198 -7.70 -14.01 12.62
N LEU A 199 -7.91 -12.76 13.01
CA LEU A 199 -9.25 -12.21 13.24
C LEU A 199 -10.06 -12.08 11.94
N CYS A 200 -9.41 -11.70 10.83
CA CYS A 200 -10.04 -11.67 9.51
C CYS A 200 -10.51 -13.07 9.11
N GLN A 201 -9.63 -14.07 9.20
CA GLN A 201 -9.95 -15.47 8.89
C GLN A 201 -11.07 -16.04 9.78
N ALA A 202 -11.20 -15.55 11.01
CA ALA A 202 -12.28 -15.92 11.91
C ALA A 202 -13.60 -15.15 11.66
N GLY A 203 -13.67 -14.30 10.63
CA GLY A 203 -14.85 -13.49 10.31
C GLY A 203 -15.19 -12.44 11.37
N LYS A 204 -14.22 -12.00 12.17
CA LYS A 204 -14.42 -11.05 13.28
C LYS A 204 -14.17 -9.60 12.90
N VAL A 205 -13.63 -9.35 11.70
CA VAL A 205 -13.33 -8.01 11.21
C VAL A 205 -14.37 -7.63 10.15
N ALA A 206 -15.16 -6.60 10.43
CA ALA A 206 -16.19 -6.10 9.51
C ALA A 206 -15.63 -5.04 8.55
N ALA A 207 -14.71 -4.22 9.03
CA ALA A 207 -14.02 -3.16 8.28
C ALA A 207 -12.65 -2.89 8.91
N ALA A 208 -11.70 -2.41 8.12
CA ALA A 208 -10.39 -2.02 8.63
C ALA A 208 -9.76 -0.91 7.80
N TRP A 209 -8.92 -0.12 8.45
CA TRP A 209 -8.16 0.98 7.86
C TRP A 209 -6.73 0.94 8.38
N ALA A 210 -5.75 0.98 7.50
CA ALA A 210 -4.35 1.15 7.89
C ALA A 210 -4.09 2.65 8.13
N VAL A 211 -3.72 3.02 9.36
CA VAL A 211 -3.42 4.41 9.71
C VAL A 211 -2.24 4.91 8.87
N ASP A 212 -2.43 6.03 8.20
CA ASP A 212 -1.47 6.66 7.29
C ASP A 212 -1.32 8.16 7.64
N ALA A 213 -1.01 9.00 6.67
CA ALA A 213 -0.71 10.43 6.85
C ALA A 213 -1.80 11.24 7.59
N GLY A 214 -3.07 10.83 7.49
CA GLY A 214 -4.18 11.45 8.22
C GLY A 214 -4.27 11.07 9.71
N GLY A 215 -3.54 10.05 10.14
CA GLY A 215 -3.55 9.54 11.50
C GLY A 215 -4.84 8.82 11.88
N VAL A 216 -5.03 8.60 13.19
CA VAL A 216 -6.21 7.89 13.71
C VAL A 216 -7.56 8.55 13.35
N PRO A 217 -7.67 9.88 13.21
CA PRO A 217 -8.93 10.52 12.80
C PRO A 217 -9.32 10.29 11.33
N GLU A 218 -8.41 9.83 10.49
CA GLU A 218 -8.66 9.55 9.08
C GLU A 218 -9.68 8.42 8.89
#